data_a2aeca11e54b680db7e72307906bd801
#
_entry.id   a2aeca11e54b680db7e72307906bd801
#
_cell.length_a   1.000
_cell.length_b   1.000
_cell.length_c   1.000
_cell.angle_alpha   90.00
_cell.angle_beta   90.00
_cell.angle_gamma   90.00
#
_symmetry.space_group_name_H-M   'P 1'
#
loop_
_entity.id
_entity.type
_entity.pdbx_description
1 polymer ?
#
loop_
_entity_poly.entity_id
_entity_poly.type
_entity_poly.pdbx_seq_one_letter_code
_entity_poly.pdbx_strand_id
1 'polypeptide(L)'
;MRITESKLRRIIRSVIVESLDGTSWRGGESGEKITLRDVLEYFKVNNIMPKEFDTQSLFYKLSGGKEVLNIIEKGGEESNRRVEAASLEYPVIVVMRDGDIKYVLDGNHRLQKAKNNDVESIQVYVLDLDDPRIPELYRLMF
;
A
#
# COMPACT_ATOMS: atom_id res chain seq x y z
N MET A 1 -1.83 -11.01 -18.69
CA MET A 1 -2.55 -12.10 -18.01
C MET A 1 -3.66 -11.50 -17.15
N ARG A 2 -4.89 -11.86 -17.42
CA ARG A 2 -6.00 -11.39 -16.59
C ARG A 2 -6.03 -12.17 -15.28
N ILE A 3 -5.96 -11.45 -14.16
CA ILE A 3 -6.20 -12.04 -12.85
C ILE A 3 -7.70 -12.21 -12.69
N THR A 4 -8.16 -13.44 -12.42
CA THR A 4 -9.57 -13.69 -12.13
C THR A 4 -9.92 -13.12 -10.76
N GLU A 5 -11.20 -12.82 -10.53
CA GLU A 5 -11.68 -12.36 -9.23
C GLU A 5 -11.34 -13.35 -8.11
N SER A 6 -11.47 -14.65 -8.38
CA SER A 6 -11.10 -15.71 -7.43
C SER A 6 -9.61 -15.68 -7.09
N LYS A 7 -8.75 -15.46 -8.09
CA LYS A 7 -7.31 -15.37 -7.89
C LYS A 7 -6.94 -14.12 -7.10
N LEU A 8 -7.58 -12.98 -7.39
CA LEU A 8 -7.38 -11.74 -6.66
C LEU A 8 -7.77 -11.90 -5.19
N ARG A 9 -8.91 -12.52 -4.89
CA ARG A 9 -9.34 -12.81 -3.51
C ARG A 9 -8.37 -13.72 -2.78
N ARG A 10 -7.79 -14.69 -3.47
CA ARG A 10 -6.78 -15.60 -2.92
C ARG A 10 -5.49 -14.84 -2.58
N ILE A 11 -5.06 -13.93 -3.45
CA ILE A 11 -3.90 -13.07 -3.23
C ILE A 11 -4.13 -12.20 -1.99
N ILE A 12 -5.28 -11.57 -1.86
CA ILE A 12 -5.64 -10.75 -0.70
C ILE A 12 -5.63 -11.58 0.58
N ARG A 13 -6.14 -12.80 0.57
CA ARG A 13 -6.07 -13.71 1.72
C ARG A 13 -4.64 -14.06 2.10
N SER A 14 -3.78 -14.30 1.11
CA SER A 14 -2.37 -14.58 1.34
C SER A 14 -1.65 -13.40 1.98
N VAL A 15 -1.92 -12.17 1.52
CA VAL A 15 -1.40 -10.95 2.13
C VAL A 15 -1.84 -10.85 3.61
N ILE A 16 -3.11 -11.11 3.90
CA ILE A 16 -3.63 -11.11 5.27
C ILE A 16 -2.88 -12.13 6.14
N VAL A 17 -2.70 -13.36 5.66
CA VAL A 17 -2.01 -14.42 6.41
C VAL A 17 -0.55 -14.06 6.65
N GLU A 18 0.16 -13.59 5.64
CA GLU A 18 1.58 -13.25 5.73
C GLU A 18 1.84 -12.02 6.60
N SER A 19 0.91 -11.07 6.62
CA SER A 19 1.08 -9.76 7.28
C SER A 19 0.41 -9.66 8.64
N LEU A 20 -0.30 -10.69 9.08
CA LEU A 20 -1.13 -10.65 10.28
C LEU A 20 -0.39 -10.27 11.55
N ASP A 21 0.86 -10.67 11.67
CA ASP A 21 1.60 -10.55 12.91
C ASP A 21 2.56 -9.35 12.94
N GLY A 22 2.71 -8.60 11.84
CA GLY A 22 3.77 -7.61 11.74
C GLY A 22 3.34 -6.18 11.44
N THR A 23 2.20 -5.96 10.81
CA THR A 23 1.84 -4.62 10.33
C THR A 23 0.64 -4.05 11.08
N SER A 24 0.91 -3.05 11.90
CA SER A 24 -0.10 -2.32 12.64
C SER A 24 0.35 -0.91 12.91
N TRP A 25 -0.62 -0.04 13.13
CA TRP A 25 -0.39 1.36 13.45
C TRP A 25 -1.10 1.69 14.76
N ARG A 26 -0.43 2.40 15.65
CA ARG A 26 -1.02 2.89 16.90
C ARG A 26 -1.09 4.40 16.84
N GLY A 27 -2.22 4.93 17.22
CA GLY A 27 -2.46 6.37 17.20
C GLY A 27 -2.70 6.95 18.57
N GLY A 28 -2.15 8.14 18.76
CA GLY A 28 -2.53 9.11 19.75
C GLY A 28 -2.51 8.64 21.20
N GLU A 29 -3.22 9.40 22.02
CA GLU A 29 -3.31 9.20 23.47
C GLU A 29 -4.12 7.97 23.87
N SER A 30 -5.05 7.53 23.00
CA SER A 30 -5.92 6.39 23.28
C SER A 30 -5.23 5.03 23.14
N GLY A 31 -4.08 4.97 22.45
CA GLY A 31 -3.38 3.71 22.19
C GLY A 31 -4.13 2.75 21.28
N GLU A 32 -5.19 3.21 20.61
CA GLU A 32 -5.94 2.38 19.68
C GLU A 32 -5.08 1.93 18.51
N LYS A 33 -5.32 0.70 18.06
CA LYS A 33 -4.51 0.05 17.05
C LYS A 33 -5.35 -0.26 15.82
N ILE A 34 -4.81 0.09 14.66
CA ILE A 34 -5.33 -0.36 13.37
C ILE A 34 -4.34 -1.36 12.79
N THR A 35 -4.83 -2.54 12.39
CA THR A 35 -4.01 -3.55 11.76
C THR A 35 -4.17 -3.50 10.24
N LEU A 36 -3.23 -4.11 9.52
CA LEU A 36 -3.37 -4.28 8.07
C LEU A 36 -4.66 -5.06 7.73
N ARG A 37 -5.02 -6.03 8.57
CA ARG A 37 -6.29 -6.76 8.43
C ARG A 37 -7.49 -5.81 8.46
N ASP A 38 -7.50 -4.86 9.39
CA ASP A 38 -8.59 -3.88 9.52
C ASP A 38 -8.72 -3.05 8.24
N VAL A 39 -7.61 -2.59 7.67
CA VAL A 39 -7.59 -1.81 6.44
C VAL A 39 -8.11 -2.63 5.25
N LEU A 40 -7.66 -3.86 5.11
CA LEU A 40 -8.11 -4.75 4.04
C LEU A 40 -9.60 -5.10 4.19
N GLU A 41 -10.08 -5.29 5.43
CA GLU A 41 -11.49 -5.52 5.71
C GLU A 41 -12.35 -4.31 5.33
N TYR A 42 -11.86 -3.09 5.62
CA TYR A 42 -12.51 -1.85 5.19
C TYR A 42 -12.69 -1.82 3.67
N PHE A 43 -11.65 -2.16 2.90
CA PHE A 43 -11.76 -2.22 1.45
C PHE A 43 -12.79 -3.25 1.00
N LYS A 44 -12.78 -4.43 1.61
CA LYS A 44 -13.70 -5.52 1.28
C LYS A 44 -15.16 -5.15 1.57
N VAL A 45 -15.43 -4.63 2.75
CA VAL A 45 -16.79 -4.25 3.18
C VAL A 45 -17.37 -3.15 2.28
N ASN A 46 -16.54 -2.22 1.84
CA ASN A 46 -16.97 -1.11 1.00
C ASN A 46 -16.81 -1.38 -0.51
N ASN A 47 -16.50 -2.61 -0.90
CA ASN A 47 -16.30 -3.01 -2.30
C ASN A 47 -15.26 -2.16 -3.04
N ILE A 48 -14.22 -1.74 -2.32
CA ILE A 48 -13.11 -0.99 -2.91
C ILE A 48 -12.13 -1.98 -3.51
N MET A 49 -11.87 -1.84 -4.80
CA MET A 49 -10.94 -2.70 -5.53
C MET A 49 -9.64 -1.95 -5.82
N PRO A 50 -8.52 -2.68 -5.96
CA PRO A 50 -7.27 -2.04 -6.38
C PRO A 50 -7.42 -1.45 -7.77
N LYS A 51 -6.72 -0.34 -8.00
CA LYS A 51 -6.68 0.36 -9.29
C LYS A 51 -5.28 0.24 -9.87
N GLU A 52 -5.20 0.29 -11.19
CA GLU A 52 -3.93 0.31 -11.90
C GLU A 52 -3.36 1.73 -11.91
N PHE A 53 -2.11 1.86 -11.50
CA PHE A 53 -1.38 3.13 -11.51
C PHE A 53 -0.10 2.98 -12.32
N ASP A 54 0.26 4.01 -13.07
CA ASP A 54 1.57 4.11 -13.69
C ASP A 54 2.65 4.21 -12.60
N THR A 55 3.62 3.31 -12.65
CA THR A 55 4.65 3.19 -11.62
C THR A 55 5.49 4.45 -11.50
N GLN A 56 5.90 5.04 -12.61
CA GLN A 56 6.72 6.26 -12.61
C GLN A 56 5.96 7.45 -12.06
N SER A 57 4.71 7.62 -12.46
CA SER A 57 3.84 8.68 -11.97
C SER A 57 3.59 8.59 -10.48
N LEU A 58 3.33 7.37 -9.99
CA LEU A 58 3.13 7.13 -8.57
C LEU A 58 4.39 7.43 -7.76
N PHE A 59 5.53 6.94 -8.24
CA PHE A 59 6.83 7.17 -7.61
C PHE A 59 7.14 8.67 -7.52
N TYR A 60 6.89 9.40 -8.60
CA TYR A 60 7.07 10.85 -8.66
C TYR A 60 6.18 11.60 -7.65
N LYS A 61 4.91 11.24 -7.56
CA LYS A 61 3.97 11.83 -6.60
C LYS A 61 4.42 11.59 -5.15
N LEU A 62 4.88 10.37 -4.86
CA LEU A 62 5.32 10.00 -3.51
C LEU A 62 6.63 10.69 -3.11
N SER A 63 7.43 11.11 -4.06
CA SER A 63 8.68 11.84 -3.82
C SER A 63 8.48 13.36 -3.70
N GLY A 64 7.25 13.84 -3.73
CA GLY A 64 6.94 15.26 -3.68
C GLY A 64 7.30 16.03 -4.96
N GLY A 65 7.25 15.35 -6.10
CA GLY A 65 7.57 15.96 -7.39
C GLY A 65 9.06 16.01 -7.73
N LYS A 66 9.86 15.23 -7.02
CA LYS A 66 11.32 15.12 -7.27
C LYS A 66 11.63 13.76 -7.86
N GLU A 67 12.58 13.74 -8.81
CA GLU A 67 13.15 12.48 -9.26
C GLU A 67 14.05 11.90 -8.17
N VAL A 68 13.60 10.80 -7.58
CA VAL A 68 14.40 10.04 -6.62
C VAL A 68 14.51 8.59 -7.09
N LEU A 69 15.63 7.98 -6.79
CA LEU A 69 15.87 6.58 -7.15
C LEU A 69 15.24 5.63 -6.16
N ASN A 70 15.11 6.03 -4.91
CA ASN A 70 14.62 5.18 -3.83
C ASN A 70 13.63 5.95 -2.96
N ILE A 71 12.52 5.30 -2.62
CA ILE A 71 11.52 5.80 -1.66
C ILE A 71 11.68 5.17 -0.28
N ILE A 72 12.49 4.12 -0.17
CA ILE A 72 12.84 3.51 1.11
C ILE A 72 14.20 4.05 1.54
N GLU A 73 14.36 4.28 2.84
CA GLU A 73 15.63 4.70 3.38
C GLU A 73 16.71 3.65 3.09
N LYS A 74 17.93 4.10 2.90
CA LYS A 74 19.07 3.22 2.66
C LYS A 74 19.28 2.31 3.87
N GLY A 75 18.69 1.12 3.81
CA GLY A 75 18.73 0.13 4.87
C GLY A 75 19.65 -1.03 4.61
N GLY A 76 20.79 -0.85 4.04
CA GLY A 76 21.77 -1.93 3.86
C GLY A 76 21.25 -3.15 3.09
N GLU A 77 21.92 -4.29 3.27
CA GLU A 77 21.61 -5.55 2.56
C GLU A 77 20.23 -6.10 2.87
N GLU A 78 19.75 -5.97 4.10
CA GLU A 78 18.43 -6.49 4.49
C GLU A 78 17.29 -5.81 3.75
N SER A 79 17.36 -4.50 3.61
CA SER A 79 16.37 -3.73 2.86
C SER A 79 16.36 -4.12 1.38
N ASN A 80 17.55 -4.30 0.78
CA ASN A 80 17.67 -4.74 -0.60
C ASN A 80 17.11 -6.16 -0.80
N ARG A 81 17.35 -7.06 0.14
CA ARG A 81 16.75 -8.42 0.10
C ARG A 81 15.23 -8.38 0.15
N ARG A 82 14.66 -7.51 0.98
CA ARG A 82 13.20 -7.34 1.07
C ARG A 82 12.64 -6.81 -0.24
N VAL A 83 13.32 -5.89 -0.89
CA VAL A 83 12.93 -5.40 -2.22
C VAL A 83 12.94 -6.52 -3.24
N GLU A 84 14.02 -7.28 -3.33
CA GLU A 84 14.13 -8.39 -4.27
C GLU A 84 13.11 -9.50 -4.01
N ALA A 85 12.83 -9.79 -2.74
CA ALA A 85 11.88 -10.81 -2.34
C ALA A 85 10.43 -10.37 -2.41
N ALA A 86 10.15 -9.08 -2.57
CA ALA A 86 8.78 -8.57 -2.62
C ALA A 86 8.02 -9.14 -3.81
N SER A 87 6.75 -9.52 -3.57
CA SER A 87 5.89 -10.01 -4.64
C SER A 87 5.13 -8.86 -5.28
N LEU A 88 5.28 -8.68 -6.60
CA LEU A 88 4.54 -7.69 -7.37
C LEU A 88 3.07 -8.09 -7.61
N GLU A 89 2.69 -9.30 -7.21
CA GLU A 89 1.31 -9.78 -7.30
C GLU A 89 0.38 -9.12 -6.28
N TYR A 90 0.93 -8.66 -5.16
CA TYR A 90 0.16 -8.02 -4.10
C TYR A 90 0.03 -6.51 -4.34
N PRO A 91 -1.19 -5.94 -4.20
CA PRO A 91 -1.38 -4.50 -4.35
C PRO A 91 -0.63 -3.71 -3.29
N VAL A 92 -0.14 -2.54 -3.70
CA VAL A 92 0.38 -1.51 -2.79
C VAL A 92 -0.80 -0.76 -2.19
N ILE A 93 -0.70 -0.32 -0.94
CA ILE A 93 -1.73 0.51 -0.30
C ILE A 93 -1.17 1.92 -0.12
N VAL A 94 -1.85 2.90 -0.68
CA VAL A 94 -1.49 4.32 -0.53
C VAL A 94 -2.59 5.07 0.23
N VAL A 95 -2.19 6.12 0.93
CA VAL A 95 -3.12 7.03 1.62
C VAL A 95 -3.32 8.28 0.77
N MET A 96 -4.59 8.63 0.56
CA MET A 96 -4.99 9.83 -0.16
C MET A 96 -5.74 10.77 0.78
N ARG A 97 -5.45 12.05 0.69
CA ARG A 97 -6.14 13.11 1.43
C ARG A 97 -6.20 14.36 0.54
N ASP A 98 -7.33 15.06 0.57
CA ASP A 98 -7.56 16.26 -0.23
C ASP A 98 -7.32 16.04 -1.73
N GLY A 99 -7.65 14.85 -2.22
CA GLY A 99 -7.49 14.49 -3.62
C GLY A 99 -6.06 14.11 -4.04
N ASP A 100 -5.10 14.15 -3.11
CA ASP A 100 -3.70 13.86 -3.36
C ASP A 100 -3.21 12.62 -2.63
N ILE A 101 -2.38 11.83 -3.29
CA ILE A 101 -1.68 10.72 -2.67
C ILE A 101 -0.58 11.27 -1.77
N LYS A 102 -0.61 10.89 -0.50
CA LYS A 102 0.33 11.42 0.51
C LYS A 102 1.51 10.49 0.77
N TYR A 103 1.26 9.20 0.96
CA TYR A 103 2.32 8.24 1.25
C TYR A 103 1.85 6.81 1.02
N VAL A 104 2.81 5.89 1.02
CA VAL A 104 2.54 4.45 0.97
C VAL A 104 2.32 3.95 2.39
N LEU A 105 1.15 3.35 2.64
CA LEU A 105 0.84 2.73 3.92
C LEU A 105 1.47 1.36 4.04
N ASP A 106 1.40 0.57 2.96
CA ASP A 106 1.99 -0.76 2.89
C ASP A 106 2.44 -1.04 1.46
N GLY A 107 3.59 -1.66 1.33
CA GLY A 107 4.12 -2.08 0.03
C GLY A 107 5.26 -1.23 -0.53
N ASN A 108 5.97 -0.48 0.31
CA ASN A 108 7.15 0.30 -0.10
C ASN A 108 8.16 -0.56 -0.88
N HIS A 109 8.43 -1.77 -0.39
CA HIS A 109 9.37 -2.68 -1.04
C HIS A 109 8.87 -3.16 -2.41
N ARG A 110 7.57 -3.40 -2.53
CA ARG A 110 6.94 -3.78 -3.81
C ARG A 110 7.03 -2.65 -4.83
N LEU A 111 6.74 -1.42 -4.40
CA LEU A 111 6.84 -0.26 -5.27
C LEU A 111 8.29 -0.02 -5.71
N GLN A 112 9.24 -0.14 -4.80
CA GLN A 112 10.66 -0.01 -5.12
C GLN A 112 11.11 -1.08 -6.11
N LYS A 113 10.66 -2.32 -5.94
CA LYS A 113 10.95 -3.41 -6.87
C LYS A 113 10.37 -3.13 -8.26
N ALA A 114 9.14 -2.64 -8.33
CA ALA A 114 8.52 -2.27 -9.60
C ALA A 114 9.33 -1.18 -10.31
N LYS A 115 9.80 -0.18 -9.58
CA LYS A 115 10.67 0.87 -10.10
C LYS A 115 12.00 0.32 -10.62
N ASN A 116 12.65 -0.54 -9.83
CA ASN A 116 13.94 -1.14 -10.20
C ASN A 116 13.85 -2.04 -11.43
N ASN A 117 12.73 -2.71 -11.63
CA ASN A 117 12.50 -3.63 -12.74
C ASN A 117 11.78 -2.99 -13.93
N ASP A 118 11.64 -1.67 -13.95
CA ASP A 118 10.95 -0.92 -15.01
C ASP A 118 9.54 -1.43 -15.30
N VAL A 119 8.82 -1.85 -14.27
CA VAL A 119 7.43 -2.28 -14.38
C VAL A 119 6.57 -1.06 -14.67
N GLU A 120 5.83 -1.10 -15.77
CA GLU A 120 5.07 0.04 -16.29
C GLU A 120 3.94 0.46 -15.36
N SER A 121 3.18 -0.50 -14.83
CA SER A 121 2.04 -0.24 -13.95
C SER A 121 1.94 -1.28 -12.82
N ILE A 122 1.32 -0.86 -11.72
CA ILE A 122 1.08 -1.71 -10.56
C ILE A 122 -0.34 -1.52 -10.05
N GLN A 123 -0.84 -2.53 -9.34
CA GLN A 123 -2.13 -2.48 -8.67
C GLN A 123 -1.98 -1.79 -7.31
N VAL A 124 -2.87 -0.85 -7.03
CA VAL A 124 -2.82 -0.02 -5.83
C VAL A 124 -4.21 0.10 -5.20
N TYR A 125 -4.29 -0.20 -3.91
CA TYR A 125 -5.43 0.20 -3.10
C TYR A 125 -5.26 1.63 -2.65
N VAL A 126 -6.27 2.45 -2.86
CA VAL A 126 -6.30 3.84 -2.39
C VAL A 126 -7.15 3.92 -1.13
N LEU A 127 -6.52 4.23 0.00
CA LEU A 127 -7.22 4.56 1.24
C LEU A 127 -7.50 6.06 1.23
N ASP A 128 -8.69 6.42 0.77
CA ASP A 128 -9.14 7.81 0.67
C ASP A 128 -9.71 8.27 2.01
N LEU A 129 -9.00 9.13 2.71
CA LEU A 129 -9.41 9.63 4.01
C LEU A 129 -10.57 10.63 3.93
N ASP A 130 -10.90 11.11 2.73
CA ASP A 130 -12.05 12.01 2.50
C ASP A 130 -13.33 11.25 2.16
N ASP A 131 -13.25 9.94 1.97
CA ASP A 131 -14.44 9.11 1.72
C ASP A 131 -15.35 9.16 2.96
N PRO A 132 -16.66 9.47 2.79
CA PRO A 132 -17.58 9.54 3.93
C PRO A 132 -17.74 8.22 4.69
N ARG A 133 -17.38 7.09 4.10
CA ARG A 133 -17.43 5.77 4.74
C ARG A 133 -16.25 5.48 5.64
N ILE A 134 -15.17 6.31 5.57
CA ILE A 134 -13.96 6.05 6.33
C ILE A 134 -14.21 6.19 7.84
N PRO A 135 -13.75 5.25 8.68
CA PRO A 135 -13.83 5.42 10.12
C PRO A 135 -13.03 6.64 10.59
N GLU A 136 -13.57 7.37 11.55
CA GLU A 136 -12.91 8.57 12.08
C GLU A 136 -11.51 8.27 12.62
N LEU A 137 -11.32 7.12 13.24
CA LEU A 137 -10.02 6.69 13.74
C LEU A 137 -8.96 6.68 12.63
N TYR A 138 -9.33 6.28 11.41
CA TYR A 138 -8.42 6.27 10.26
C TYR A 138 -8.02 7.70 9.87
N ARG A 139 -8.96 8.65 9.90
CA ARG A 139 -8.67 10.06 9.60
C ARG A 139 -7.71 10.66 10.62
N LEU A 140 -7.83 10.25 11.88
CA LEU A 140 -6.98 10.74 12.95
C LEU A 140 -5.59 10.09 12.91
N MET A 141 -5.50 8.85 12.47
CA MET A 141 -4.27 8.06 12.51
C MET A 141 -3.41 8.20 11.26
N PHE A 142 -4.04 8.36 10.13
CA PHE A 142 -3.39 8.49 8.83
C PHE A 142 -3.60 9.88 8.23
#